data_a1f06041fe84db1043ef7281e61954a1
#
_entry.id   a1f06041fe84db1043ef7281e61954a1
#
_cell.length_a   1.000
_cell.length_b   1.000
_cell.length_c   1.000
_cell.angle_alpha   90.00
_cell.angle_beta   90.00
_cell.angle_gamma   90.00
#
_symmetry.space_group_name_H-M   'P 1'
#
loop_
_entity.id
_entity.type
_entity.pdbx_description
1 polymer ?
#
loop_
_entity_poly.entity_id
_entity_poly.type
_entity_poly.pdbx_seq_one_letter_code
_entity_poly.pdbx_strand_id
1 'polypeptide(L)' 'MATIGKTLTELTQLADEALRSQPGCETARVPALGGLPGSSGRNWEIPNVVLGDSFVSDVDRAVMTVHHQLGRKFHLLMDE' A
#
# COMPACT_ATOMS: atom_id res chain seq x y z
N MET A 1 -2.98 19.68 -0.57
CA MET A 1 -3.44 19.26 0.73
C MET A 1 -2.39 18.44 1.40
N ALA A 2 -2.24 18.64 2.68
CA ALA A 2 -1.24 17.90 3.43
C ALA A 2 -1.74 16.47 3.67
N THR A 3 -0.82 15.53 3.64
CA THR A 3 -1.12 14.15 3.97
C THR A 3 -0.83 13.91 5.45
N ILE A 4 -1.38 12.83 5.98
CA ILE A 4 -1.17 12.44 7.37
C ILE A 4 0.01 11.47 7.43
N GLY A 5 0.95 11.72 8.33
CA GLY A 5 2.09 10.82 8.49
C GLY A 5 1.72 9.57 9.25
N LYS A 6 2.22 8.42 8.79
CA LYS A 6 2.00 7.14 9.45
C LYS A 6 3.32 6.40 9.54
N THR A 7 3.47 5.62 10.61
CA THR A 7 4.66 4.76 10.72
C THR A 7 4.58 3.64 9.70
N LEU A 8 5.71 2.98 9.46
CA LEU A 8 5.76 1.86 8.53
C LEU A 8 4.76 0.78 8.91
N THR A 9 4.69 0.44 10.19
CA THR A 9 3.76 -0.59 10.67
C THR A 9 2.32 -0.19 10.43
N GLU A 10 1.96 1.04 10.77
CA GLU A 10 0.60 1.53 10.58
C GLU A 10 0.21 1.57 9.11
N LEU A 11 1.11 2.07 8.28
CA LEU A 11 0.82 2.21 6.87
C LEU A 11 0.73 0.85 6.18
N THR A 12 1.59 -0.09 6.59
CA THR A 12 1.52 -1.46 6.08
C THR A 12 0.18 -2.10 6.40
N GLN A 13 -0.31 -1.90 7.62
CA GLN A 13 -1.61 -2.43 8.02
C GLN A 13 -2.75 -1.81 7.23
N LEU A 14 -2.70 -0.50 7.03
CA LEU A 14 -3.71 0.19 6.22
C LEU A 14 -3.70 -0.31 4.78
N ALA A 15 -2.52 -0.49 4.21
CA ALA A 15 -2.40 -0.99 2.85
C ALA A 15 -2.92 -2.43 2.74
N ASP A 16 -2.60 -3.27 3.72
CA ASP A 16 -3.07 -4.65 3.74
C ASP A 16 -4.59 -4.70 3.79
N GLU A 17 -5.21 -3.92 4.64
CA GLU A 17 -6.66 -3.88 4.75
C GLU A 17 -7.30 -3.35 3.48
N ALA A 18 -6.73 -2.30 2.91
CA ALA A 18 -7.25 -1.71 1.68
C ALA A 18 -7.15 -2.70 0.52
N LEU A 19 -6.04 -3.45 0.44
CA LEU A 19 -5.88 -4.44 -0.61
C LEU A 19 -6.92 -5.55 -0.46
N ARG A 20 -7.12 -6.05 0.74
CA ARG A 20 -8.07 -7.13 0.99
C ARG A 20 -9.51 -6.72 0.74
N SER A 21 -9.81 -5.43 0.75
CA SER A 21 -11.16 -4.97 0.42
C SER A 21 -11.40 -4.85 -1.08
N GLN A 22 -10.39 -5.03 -1.91
CA GLN A 22 -10.57 -4.99 -3.37
C GLN A 22 -11.14 -6.32 -3.86
N PRO A 23 -12.00 -6.30 -4.90
CA PRO A 23 -12.58 -7.54 -5.43
C PRO A 23 -11.49 -8.48 -5.92
N GLY A 24 -11.60 -9.74 -5.54
CA GLY A 24 -10.64 -10.76 -5.93
C GLY A 24 -9.37 -10.79 -5.11
N CYS A 25 -9.25 -9.94 -4.10
CA CYS A 25 -8.01 -9.83 -3.30
C CYS A 25 -8.24 -10.17 -1.83
N GLU A 26 -9.29 -10.90 -1.51
CA GLU A 26 -9.65 -11.18 -0.13
C GLU A 26 -8.59 -11.99 0.61
N THR A 27 -7.81 -12.79 -0.10
CA THR A 27 -6.75 -13.60 0.49
C THR A 27 -5.35 -13.04 0.24
N ALA A 28 -5.26 -11.92 -0.47
CA ALA A 28 -3.97 -11.29 -0.72
C ALA A 28 -3.50 -10.54 0.52
N ARG A 29 -2.19 -10.51 0.74
CA ARG A 29 -1.61 -9.86 1.91
C ARG A 29 -0.43 -8.99 1.50
N VAL A 30 -0.26 -7.89 2.23
CA VAL A 30 0.90 -7.01 2.07
C VAL A 30 1.87 -7.32 3.21
N PRO A 31 3.01 -7.95 2.93
CA PRO A 31 3.96 -8.30 4.00
C PRO A 31 4.68 -7.09 4.58
N ALA A 32 5.05 -6.13 3.75
CA ALA A 32 5.72 -4.92 4.20
C ALA A 32 5.70 -3.90 3.08
N LEU A 33 5.79 -2.63 3.44
CA LEU A 33 5.93 -1.55 2.45
C LEU A 33 7.39 -1.18 2.29
N GLY A 34 7.70 -0.54 1.16
CA GLY A 34 9.02 0.01 0.91
C GLY A 34 8.95 1.52 0.86
N GLY A 35 10.06 2.20 1.20
CA GLY A 35 10.15 3.64 1.09
C GLY A 35 10.58 4.05 -0.30
N LEU A 36 10.16 5.24 -0.73
CA LEU A 36 10.57 5.84 -2.01
C LEU A 36 11.16 7.23 -1.73
N PRO A 37 12.38 7.28 -1.20
CA PRO A 37 12.97 8.57 -0.86
C PRO A 37 13.18 9.40 -2.11
N GLY A 38 12.94 10.69 -2.00
CA GLY A 38 13.12 11.61 -3.10
C GLY A 38 11.96 11.72 -4.05
N SER A 39 10.90 10.94 -3.88
CA SER A 39 9.73 11.04 -4.74
C SER A 39 8.87 12.23 -4.33
N SER A 40 8.24 12.87 -5.32
CA SER A 40 7.23 13.85 -5.01
C SER A 40 5.90 13.12 -4.88
N GLY A 41 5.09 13.49 -3.92
CA GLY A 41 3.82 12.82 -3.65
C GLY A 41 4.03 11.61 -2.75
N ARG A 42 3.65 10.43 -3.24
CA ARG A 42 3.75 9.22 -2.43
C ARG A 42 5.22 8.83 -2.21
N ASN A 43 5.60 8.68 -0.95
CA ASN A 43 6.97 8.29 -0.60
C ASN A 43 7.07 6.84 -0.12
N TRP A 44 6.14 6.00 -0.53
CA TRP A 44 6.10 4.59 -0.17
C TRP A 44 5.48 3.79 -1.30
N GLU A 45 5.71 2.50 -1.30
CA GLU A 45 5.14 1.61 -2.30
C GLU A 45 4.88 0.24 -1.71
N ILE A 46 4.09 -0.57 -2.42
CA ILE A 46 3.89 -1.97 -2.09
C ILE A 46 4.81 -2.78 -3.01
N PRO A 47 5.98 -3.19 -2.52
CA PRO A 47 6.96 -3.86 -3.39
C PRO A 47 6.58 -5.29 -3.74
N ASN A 48 5.89 -5.97 -2.82
CA ASN A 48 5.51 -7.36 -3.02
C ASN A 48 4.14 -7.61 -2.39
N VAL A 49 3.44 -8.61 -2.93
CA VAL A 49 2.16 -9.03 -2.36
C VAL A 49 2.15 -10.55 -2.34
N VAL A 50 1.66 -11.12 -1.23
CA VAL A 50 1.38 -12.54 -1.16
C VAL A 50 0.01 -12.75 -1.78
N LEU A 51 -0.05 -13.51 -2.88
CA LEU A 51 -1.28 -13.62 -3.66
C LEU A 51 -2.37 -14.43 -3.00
N GLY A 52 -1.99 -15.46 -2.24
CA GLY A 52 -3.00 -16.38 -1.71
C GLY A 52 -3.73 -17.03 -2.87
N ASP A 53 -5.05 -16.93 -2.87
CA ASP A 53 -5.89 -17.46 -3.95
C ASP A 53 -6.24 -16.41 -5.00
N SER A 54 -5.59 -15.25 -4.96
CA SER A 54 -5.89 -14.16 -5.89
C SER A 54 -5.10 -14.31 -7.18
N PHE A 55 -5.63 -13.75 -8.27
CA PHE A 55 -4.92 -13.72 -9.54
C PHE A 55 -4.02 -12.50 -9.62
N VAL A 56 -2.88 -12.66 -10.29
CA VAL A 56 -1.91 -11.57 -10.46
C VAL A 56 -2.56 -10.33 -11.07
N SER A 57 -3.39 -10.52 -12.09
CA SER A 57 -4.03 -9.37 -12.76
C SER A 57 -4.94 -8.59 -11.83
N ASP A 58 -5.69 -9.30 -10.97
CA ASP A 58 -6.57 -8.63 -10.00
C ASP A 58 -5.75 -7.90 -8.95
N VAL A 59 -4.68 -8.52 -8.48
CA VAL A 59 -3.81 -7.93 -7.46
C VAL A 59 -3.07 -6.73 -8.01
N ASP A 60 -2.56 -6.80 -9.23
CA ASP A 60 -1.85 -5.66 -9.83
C ASP A 60 -2.77 -4.44 -9.92
N ARG A 61 -3.99 -4.64 -10.36
CA ARG A 61 -4.96 -3.55 -10.43
C ARG A 61 -5.27 -3.00 -9.05
N ALA A 62 -5.47 -3.89 -8.08
CA ALA A 62 -5.78 -3.50 -6.72
C ALA A 62 -4.63 -2.72 -6.08
N VAL A 63 -3.39 -3.14 -6.31
CA VAL A 63 -2.21 -2.45 -5.79
C VAL A 63 -2.16 -1.02 -6.33
N MET A 64 -2.43 -0.82 -7.61
CA MET A 64 -2.45 0.52 -8.17
C MET A 64 -3.55 1.36 -7.54
N THR A 65 -4.72 0.78 -7.31
CA THR A 65 -5.82 1.48 -6.65
C THR A 65 -5.44 1.87 -5.22
N VAL A 66 -4.83 0.96 -4.47
CA VAL A 66 -4.40 1.23 -3.10
C VAL A 66 -3.34 2.33 -3.08
N HIS A 67 -2.34 2.25 -3.97
CA HIS A 67 -1.34 3.31 -4.09
C HIS A 67 -2.00 4.67 -4.31
N HIS A 68 -2.97 4.72 -5.21
CA HIS A 68 -3.64 5.98 -5.53
C HIS A 68 -4.46 6.50 -4.36
N GLN A 69 -5.26 5.63 -3.73
CA GLN A 69 -6.16 6.04 -2.66
C GLN A 69 -5.41 6.43 -1.40
N LEU A 70 -4.49 5.58 -0.95
CA LEU A 70 -3.75 5.86 0.28
C LEU A 70 -2.64 6.87 0.07
N GLY A 71 -2.06 6.92 -1.12
CA GLY A 71 -1.02 7.89 -1.42
C GLY A 71 -1.51 9.32 -1.37
N ARG A 72 -2.80 9.54 -1.57
CA ARG A 72 -3.39 10.87 -1.46
C ARG A 72 -3.68 11.28 -0.02
N LYS A 73 -3.74 10.31 0.90
CA LYS A 73 -4.13 10.56 2.29
C LYS A 73 -2.98 10.47 3.26
N PHE A 74 -2.00 9.61 2.98
CA PHE A 74 -0.95 9.29 3.94
C PHE A 74 0.43 9.34 3.33
N HIS A 75 1.41 9.68 4.15
CA HIS A 75 2.81 9.56 3.78
C HIS A 75 3.53 8.77 4.85
N LEU A 76 4.63 8.12 4.47
CA LEU A 76 5.44 7.34 5.38
C LEU A 76 6.33 8.26 6.19
N LEU A 77 6.32 8.10 7.51
CA LEU A 77 7.22 8.81 8.39
C LEU A 77 8.59 8.16 8.29
N MET A 78 9.54 8.94 7.79
CA MET A 78 10.91 8.47 7.60
C MET A 78 11.74 8.77 8.82
N ASP A 79 11.35 8.20 9.96
CA ASP A 79 12.02 8.46 11.17
C ASP A 79 13.07 7.47 11.36
N GLU A 80 14.10 7.76 11.95
CA GLU A 80 15.13 6.84 12.19
C GLU A 80 15.36 6.55 13.60
#